data_cebae9f761fdb4817d2b16b606c55a35
#
_entry.id   cebae9f761fdb4817d2b16b606c55a35
#
_cell.length_a   1.000
_cell.length_b   1.000
_cell.length_c   1.000
_cell.angle_alpha   90.00
_cell.angle_beta   90.00
_cell.angle_gamma   90.00
#
_symmetry.space_group_name_H-M   'P 1'
#
loop_
_entity.id
_entity.type
_entity.pdbx_description
1 polymer ?
#
loop_
_entity_poly.entity_id
_entity_poly.type
_entity_poly.pdbx_seq_one_letter_code
_entity_poly.pdbx_strand_id
1 'polypeptide(L)'
;MKTRWGCIIAVLVLLFTILSVSCCAESGGTPLHRTGVIGAMDEEVATLIAALTEDHVQTVAGMEFHEGRLDGADVVVVKCSVGKVHAAACTQILIDRFAVDRVINTGVAGSLDADIDIGDIVVSTEAVQHDFDATALGYAPGEIPYAALSVFPADEAMRKSAVEAVRAVAPEIHVYEGRVCSGDQFIASHAQKEAILSSVGGLCCEMEGAAIAQVCCLNRTPFVIIRAISDKADDSEEMSYAEFAHAAAVRCAAITRYMITH
;
A
#
# COMPACT_ATOMS: atom_id res chain seq x y z
N MET A 1 -44.87 -57.37 -16.91
CA MET A 1 -44.26 -56.96 -15.62
C MET A 1 -43.01 -56.08 -15.86
N LYS A 2 -43.10 -54.91 -16.50
CA LYS A 2 -41.92 -54.01 -16.76
C LYS A 2 -42.29 -52.53 -16.71
N THR A 3 -43.02 -52.05 -15.73
CA THR A 3 -43.39 -50.61 -15.66
C THR A 3 -43.55 -50.03 -14.26
N ARG A 4 -43.02 -50.68 -13.20
CA ARG A 4 -43.17 -50.13 -11.82
C ARG A 4 -41.88 -49.68 -11.17
N TRP A 5 -40.71 -49.91 -11.78
CA TRP A 5 -39.40 -49.51 -11.20
C TRP A 5 -38.84 -48.18 -11.71
N GLY A 6 -39.32 -47.69 -12.87
CA GLY A 6 -38.84 -46.44 -13.44
C GLY A 6 -39.32 -45.17 -12.72
N CYS A 7 -40.51 -45.23 -12.07
CA CYS A 7 -41.06 -44.05 -11.36
C CYS A 7 -40.45 -43.83 -9.97
N ILE A 8 -39.92 -44.87 -9.30
CA ILE A 8 -39.35 -44.75 -7.96
C ILE A 8 -37.95 -44.09 -8.03
N ILE A 9 -37.17 -44.36 -9.08
CA ILE A 9 -35.84 -43.78 -9.26
C ILE A 9 -35.94 -42.28 -9.62
N ALA A 10 -36.96 -41.91 -10.44
CA ALA A 10 -37.15 -40.49 -10.80
C ALA A 10 -37.59 -39.61 -9.62
N VAL A 11 -38.35 -40.15 -8.65
CA VAL A 11 -38.77 -39.41 -7.44
C VAL A 11 -37.63 -39.27 -6.44
N LEU A 12 -36.74 -40.27 -6.31
CA LEU A 12 -35.57 -40.20 -5.46
C LEU A 12 -34.48 -39.22 -5.96
N VAL A 13 -34.33 -39.07 -7.30
CA VAL A 13 -33.40 -38.10 -7.88
C VAL A 13 -33.94 -36.66 -7.74
N LEU A 14 -35.26 -36.46 -7.80
CA LEU A 14 -35.88 -35.14 -7.61
C LEU A 14 -35.84 -34.68 -6.13
N LEU A 15 -35.84 -35.60 -5.17
CA LEU A 15 -35.76 -35.29 -3.76
C LEU A 15 -34.31 -34.96 -3.31
N PHE A 16 -33.28 -35.42 -4.03
CA PHE A 16 -31.87 -35.09 -3.74
C PHE A 16 -31.42 -33.75 -4.30
N THR A 17 -32.13 -33.19 -5.33
CA THR A 17 -31.83 -31.89 -5.91
C THR A 17 -32.46 -30.71 -5.16
N ILE A 18 -33.39 -30.95 -4.24
CA ILE A 18 -34.06 -29.89 -3.45
C ILE A 18 -33.39 -29.63 -2.10
N LEU A 19 -32.43 -30.50 -1.67
CA LEU A 19 -31.76 -30.35 -0.36
C LEU A 19 -30.40 -29.63 -0.44
N SER A 20 -29.98 -29.10 -1.58
CA SER A 20 -28.71 -28.37 -1.73
C SER A 20 -28.86 -26.85 -1.95
N VAL A 21 -30.04 -26.30 -1.71
CA VAL A 21 -30.26 -24.85 -1.72
C VAL A 21 -30.82 -24.45 -0.36
N SER A 22 -30.01 -24.48 0.65
CA SER A 22 -30.30 -23.72 1.87
C SER A 22 -29.06 -23.65 2.74
N CYS A 23 -28.57 -22.50 2.85
CA CYS A 23 -27.76 -21.90 3.89
C CYS A 23 -26.50 -21.22 3.37
N CYS A 24 -26.68 -20.27 2.45
CA CYS A 24 -25.92 -19.04 2.57
C CYS A 24 -26.88 -18.04 3.23
N ALA A 25 -27.01 -18.13 4.54
CA ALA A 25 -27.44 -16.97 5.31
C ALA A 25 -26.33 -15.93 5.12
N GLU A 26 -26.59 -14.92 4.29
CA GLU A 26 -25.86 -13.68 4.33
C GLU A 26 -26.02 -13.15 5.76
N SER A 27 -25.00 -13.38 6.59
CA SER A 27 -24.78 -12.55 7.75
C SER A 27 -24.54 -11.16 7.19
N GLY A 28 -25.54 -10.28 7.26
CA GLY A 28 -25.44 -8.87 6.92
C GLY A 28 -24.58 -8.10 7.93
N GLY A 29 -23.35 -8.58 8.17
CA GLY A 29 -22.28 -7.81 8.76
C GLY A 29 -21.54 -7.12 7.63
N THR A 30 -21.35 -5.82 7.74
CA THR A 30 -20.38 -5.08 6.93
C THR A 30 -19.10 -5.92 6.91
N PRO A 31 -18.51 -6.24 5.76
CA PRO A 31 -17.26 -6.99 5.73
C PRO A 31 -16.27 -6.25 6.63
N LEU A 32 -15.78 -6.93 7.67
CA LEU A 32 -14.75 -6.41 8.53
C LEU A 32 -13.50 -6.24 7.65
N HIS A 33 -13.20 -4.99 7.30
CA HIS A 33 -12.02 -4.70 6.54
C HIS A 33 -10.79 -4.88 7.42
N ARG A 34 -9.84 -5.70 6.96
CA ARG A 34 -8.53 -5.84 7.58
C ARG A 34 -7.51 -5.06 6.75
N THR A 35 -6.96 -4.00 7.33
CA THR A 35 -6.01 -3.13 6.65
C THR A 35 -4.57 -3.55 6.96
N GLY A 36 -3.77 -3.83 5.93
CA GLY A 36 -2.32 -3.94 6.04
C GLY A 36 -1.67 -2.56 5.99
N VAL A 37 -0.79 -2.26 6.95
CA VAL A 37 0.01 -1.02 6.97
C VAL A 37 1.47 -1.37 6.89
N ILE A 38 2.17 -0.83 5.89
CA ILE A 38 3.58 -1.08 5.62
C ILE A 38 4.36 0.23 5.76
N GLY A 39 5.36 0.25 6.65
CA GLY A 39 6.45 1.22 6.64
C GLY A 39 7.78 0.50 6.45
N ALA A 40 8.82 1.20 6.01
CA ALA A 40 10.14 0.65 5.81
C ALA A 40 11.02 0.73 7.06
N MET A 41 10.79 1.73 7.92
CA MET A 41 11.61 2.07 9.08
C MET A 41 10.80 2.06 10.38
N ASP A 42 11.51 1.95 11.52
CA ASP A 42 10.87 1.94 12.84
C ASP A 42 10.06 3.21 13.10
N GLU A 43 10.59 4.37 12.71
CA GLU A 43 9.96 5.67 12.89
C GLU A 43 8.61 5.79 12.17
N GLU A 44 8.42 5.04 11.09
CA GLU A 44 7.20 5.09 10.26
C GLU A 44 6.04 4.27 10.86
N VAL A 45 6.35 3.25 11.67
CA VAL A 45 5.35 2.32 12.21
C VAL A 45 5.27 2.30 13.74
N ALA A 46 6.29 2.75 14.46
CA ALA A 46 6.36 2.61 15.92
C ALA A 46 5.16 3.20 16.65
N THR A 47 4.68 4.37 16.24
CA THR A 47 3.51 5.02 16.88
C THR A 47 2.21 4.27 16.60
N LEU A 48 2.08 3.65 15.44
CA LEU A 48 0.93 2.80 15.09
C LEU A 48 0.95 1.51 15.90
N ILE A 49 2.10 0.84 15.95
CA ILE A 49 2.29 -0.38 16.74
C ILE A 49 2.02 -0.11 18.23
N ALA A 50 2.56 0.97 18.78
CA ALA A 50 2.35 1.34 20.19
C ALA A 50 0.88 1.67 20.51
N ALA A 51 0.06 2.00 19.52
CA ALA A 51 -1.36 2.30 19.68
C ALA A 51 -2.27 1.07 19.49
N LEU A 52 -1.70 -0.09 19.10
CA LEU A 52 -2.48 -1.32 18.95
C LEU A 52 -2.99 -1.84 20.28
N THR A 53 -4.21 -2.32 20.28
CA THR A 53 -4.77 -3.18 21.32
C THR A 53 -4.87 -4.59 20.78
N GLU A 54 -4.82 -5.59 21.68
CA GLU A 54 -4.86 -7.01 21.30
C GLU A 54 -3.70 -7.41 20.35
N ASP A 55 -2.52 -6.76 20.51
CA ASP A 55 -1.36 -6.98 19.64
C ASP A 55 -0.84 -8.42 19.73
N HIS A 56 -0.83 -9.08 18.58
CA HIS A 56 -0.31 -10.43 18.41
C HIS A 56 0.77 -10.42 17.32
N VAL A 57 2.00 -10.75 17.70
CA VAL A 57 3.16 -10.65 16.80
C VAL A 57 3.49 -11.99 16.17
N GLN A 58 3.63 -12.01 14.85
CA GLN A 58 4.13 -13.17 14.12
C GLN A 58 5.37 -12.76 13.30
N THR A 59 6.47 -13.50 13.47
CA THR A 59 7.66 -13.29 12.65
C THR A 59 7.63 -14.16 11.39
N VAL A 60 7.68 -13.53 10.22
CA VAL A 60 7.70 -14.20 8.92
C VAL A 60 8.75 -13.55 8.04
N ALA A 61 9.64 -14.35 7.43
CA ALA A 61 10.72 -13.87 6.59
C ALA A 61 11.60 -12.78 7.26
N GLY A 62 11.74 -12.84 8.59
CA GLY A 62 12.50 -11.87 9.38
C GLY A 62 11.78 -10.56 9.69
N MET A 63 10.53 -10.39 9.25
CA MET A 63 9.68 -9.23 9.55
C MET A 63 8.68 -9.58 10.65
N GLU A 64 8.42 -8.64 11.56
CA GLU A 64 7.42 -8.76 12.63
C GLU A 64 6.10 -8.15 12.15
N PHE A 65 5.06 -8.99 12.08
CA PHE A 65 3.71 -8.61 11.73
C PHE A 65 2.89 -8.47 13.01
N HIS A 66 2.45 -7.26 13.30
CA HIS A 66 1.65 -6.90 14.46
C HIS A 66 0.18 -6.90 14.09
N GLU A 67 -0.53 -7.99 14.42
CA GLU A 67 -1.97 -8.10 14.26
C GLU A 67 -2.66 -7.52 15.49
N GLY A 68 -3.61 -6.62 15.31
CA GLY A 68 -4.30 -6.01 16.43
C GLY A 68 -5.44 -5.10 16.00
N ARG A 69 -5.89 -4.28 16.94
CA ARG A 69 -6.92 -3.29 16.69
C ARG A 69 -6.39 -1.89 16.92
N LEU A 70 -6.56 -1.03 15.93
CA LEU A 70 -6.25 0.39 16.01
C LEU A 70 -7.59 1.15 16.13
N ASP A 71 -7.88 1.66 17.34
CA ASP A 71 -9.15 2.32 17.66
C ASP A 71 -10.39 1.49 17.27
N GLY A 72 -10.29 0.15 17.36
CA GLY A 72 -11.36 -0.79 17.04
C GLY A 72 -11.33 -1.32 15.60
N ALA A 73 -10.57 -0.74 14.68
CA ALA A 73 -10.37 -1.26 13.33
C ALA A 73 -9.35 -2.41 13.32
N ASP A 74 -9.62 -3.45 12.52
CA ASP A 74 -8.74 -4.63 12.39
C ASP A 74 -7.55 -4.29 11.46
N VAL A 75 -6.33 -4.40 11.96
CA VAL A 75 -5.14 -4.01 11.22
C VAL A 75 -3.99 -5.00 11.40
N VAL A 76 -3.09 -5.01 10.42
CA VAL A 76 -1.77 -5.64 10.53
C VAL A 76 -0.72 -4.59 10.19
N VAL A 77 0.10 -4.21 11.15
CA VAL A 77 1.17 -3.23 10.97
C VAL A 77 2.51 -3.95 10.88
N VAL A 78 3.34 -3.58 9.91
CA VAL A 78 4.64 -4.24 9.71
C VAL A 78 5.71 -3.26 9.23
N LYS A 79 6.93 -3.43 9.79
CA LYS A 79 8.15 -2.85 9.23
C LYS A 79 8.74 -3.82 8.22
N CYS A 80 8.75 -3.44 6.94
CA CYS A 80 9.28 -4.32 5.89
C CYS A 80 10.79 -4.24 5.69
N SER A 81 11.46 -3.21 6.21
CA SER A 81 12.80 -2.77 5.83
C SER A 81 12.86 -2.12 4.44
N VAL A 82 13.99 -1.46 4.15
CA VAL A 82 14.16 -0.64 2.94
C VAL A 82 14.30 -1.50 1.69
N GLY A 83 13.75 -1.03 0.60
CA GLY A 83 13.95 -1.53 -0.75
C GLY A 83 12.82 -2.42 -1.29
N LYS A 84 12.79 -2.51 -2.62
CA LYS A 84 11.68 -3.12 -3.38
C LYS A 84 11.45 -4.59 -3.07
N VAL A 85 12.51 -5.37 -2.84
CA VAL A 85 12.40 -6.81 -2.57
C VAL A 85 11.71 -7.06 -1.23
N HIS A 86 12.13 -6.34 -0.17
CA HIS A 86 11.48 -6.43 1.15
C HIS A 86 10.01 -6.00 1.07
N ALA A 87 9.75 -4.88 0.43
CA ALA A 87 8.41 -4.33 0.24
C ALA A 87 7.47 -5.30 -0.50
N ALA A 88 7.93 -5.90 -1.60
CA ALA A 88 7.17 -6.88 -2.37
C ALA A 88 6.88 -8.15 -1.56
N ALA A 89 7.90 -8.71 -0.89
CA ALA A 89 7.75 -9.91 -0.05
C ALA A 89 6.77 -9.65 1.11
N CYS A 90 6.92 -8.51 1.80
CA CYS A 90 6.02 -8.08 2.87
C CYS A 90 4.57 -8.00 2.41
N THR A 91 4.33 -7.34 1.27
CA THR A 91 2.98 -7.17 0.72
C THR A 91 2.32 -8.51 0.39
N GLN A 92 3.05 -9.43 -0.25
CA GLN A 92 2.51 -10.75 -0.57
C GLN A 92 2.20 -11.56 0.70
N ILE A 93 3.05 -11.46 1.73
CA ILE A 93 2.81 -12.12 3.02
C ILE A 93 1.55 -11.56 3.70
N LEU A 94 1.36 -10.22 3.71
CA LEU A 94 0.16 -9.58 4.25
C LEU A 94 -1.11 -10.11 3.58
N ILE A 95 -1.10 -10.20 2.25
CA ILE A 95 -2.27 -10.68 1.49
C ILE A 95 -2.53 -12.16 1.74
N ASP A 96 -1.51 -13.01 1.63
CA ASP A 96 -1.69 -14.47 1.66
C ASP A 96 -1.86 -15.04 3.06
N ARG A 97 -1.13 -14.51 4.06
CA ARG A 97 -1.11 -15.11 5.40
C ARG A 97 -1.99 -14.37 6.39
N PHE A 98 -2.11 -13.05 6.24
CA PHE A 98 -2.89 -12.21 7.16
C PHE A 98 -4.23 -11.79 6.57
N ALA A 99 -4.52 -12.18 5.32
CA ALA A 99 -5.80 -11.93 4.64
C ALA A 99 -6.24 -10.47 4.69
N VAL A 100 -5.30 -9.54 4.53
CA VAL A 100 -5.63 -8.12 4.42
C VAL A 100 -6.35 -7.86 3.10
N ASP A 101 -7.38 -7.03 3.13
CA ASP A 101 -8.19 -6.70 1.95
C ASP A 101 -7.83 -5.34 1.33
N ARG A 102 -6.95 -4.56 1.97
CA ARG A 102 -6.38 -3.32 1.48
C ARG A 102 -5.01 -3.06 2.09
N VAL A 103 -4.18 -2.26 1.42
CA VAL A 103 -2.83 -1.93 1.89
C VAL A 103 -2.61 -0.42 1.88
N ILE A 104 -2.08 0.10 2.99
CA ILE A 104 -1.57 1.47 3.09
C ILE A 104 -0.05 1.38 3.24
N ASN A 105 0.68 2.03 2.33
CA ASN A 105 2.09 2.27 2.52
C ASN A 105 2.28 3.68 3.07
N THR A 106 2.87 3.76 4.26
CA THR A 106 3.11 5.02 4.99
C THR A 106 4.61 5.24 5.14
N GLY A 107 5.06 6.48 5.03
CA GLY A 107 6.48 6.78 5.20
C GLY A 107 6.89 8.16 4.69
N VAL A 108 8.19 8.34 4.55
CA VAL A 108 8.80 9.57 4.06
C VAL A 108 9.25 9.46 2.62
N ALA A 109 9.49 10.59 1.95
CA ALA A 109 10.00 10.66 0.58
C ALA A 109 10.74 11.97 0.32
N GLY A 110 11.63 11.95 -0.65
CA GLY A 110 12.24 13.15 -1.22
C GLY A 110 11.33 13.78 -2.28
N SER A 111 11.19 15.11 -2.26
CA SER A 111 10.39 15.83 -3.25
C SER A 111 11.09 15.91 -4.60
N LEU A 112 10.37 15.54 -5.66
CA LEU A 112 10.80 15.77 -7.04
C LEU A 112 10.30 17.10 -7.60
N ASP A 113 9.29 17.72 -6.98
CA ASP A 113 8.71 18.98 -7.40
C ASP A 113 9.21 20.14 -6.52
N ALA A 114 9.58 21.26 -7.15
CA ALA A 114 10.10 22.43 -6.44
C ALA A 114 9.04 23.11 -5.55
N ASP A 115 7.77 23.01 -5.93
CA ASP A 115 6.65 23.66 -5.24
C ASP A 115 6.16 22.87 -4.01
N ILE A 116 6.66 21.62 -3.80
CA ILE A 116 6.31 20.81 -2.67
C ILE A 116 7.35 20.97 -1.57
N ASP A 117 6.95 21.47 -0.41
CA ASP A 117 7.85 21.77 0.68
C ASP A 117 8.07 20.59 1.65
N ILE A 118 9.18 20.66 2.41
CA ILE A 118 9.43 19.69 3.49
C ILE A 118 8.29 19.79 4.51
N GLY A 119 7.72 18.63 4.85
CA GLY A 119 6.55 18.52 5.72
C GLY A 119 5.23 18.40 5.00
N ASP A 120 5.15 18.74 3.71
CA ASP A 120 3.95 18.50 2.89
C ASP A 120 3.71 17.00 2.66
N ILE A 121 2.49 16.66 2.27
CA ILE A 121 2.07 15.29 2.05
C ILE A 121 1.81 15.04 0.57
N VAL A 122 2.35 13.93 0.07
CA VAL A 122 2.00 13.38 -1.25
C VAL A 122 1.17 12.12 -1.05
N VAL A 123 -0.02 12.09 -1.64
CA VAL A 123 -0.92 10.92 -1.74
C VAL A 123 -0.85 10.40 -3.16
N SER A 124 -0.57 9.12 -3.33
CA SER A 124 -0.40 8.55 -4.66
C SER A 124 -1.69 8.54 -5.48
N THR A 125 -1.64 9.01 -6.72
CA THR A 125 -2.60 8.65 -7.76
C THR A 125 -2.20 7.36 -8.45
N GLU A 126 -0.89 7.14 -8.53
CA GLU A 126 -0.25 5.98 -9.14
C GLU A 126 1.21 5.87 -8.64
N ALA A 127 1.83 4.72 -8.89
CA ALA A 127 3.24 4.49 -8.62
C ALA A 127 3.96 3.89 -9.82
N VAL A 128 5.28 4.18 -9.95
CA VAL A 128 6.14 3.66 -11.01
C VAL A 128 7.52 3.30 -10.46
N GLN A 129 8.15 2.26 -10.99
CA GLN A 129 9.55 1.96 -10.70
C GLN A 129 10.45 2.79 -11.62
N HIS A 130 11.04 3.87 -11.10
CA HIS A 130 11.86 4.79 -11.91
C HIS A 130 13.21 4.20 -12.35
N ASP A 131 13.69 3.19 -11.63
CA ASP A 131 14.97 2.52 -11.87
C ASP A 131 14.84 1.21 -12.69
N PHE A 132 13.61 0.87 -13.14
CA PHE A 132 13.43 -0.27 -14.05
C PHE A 132 13.80 0.16 -15.47
N ASP A 133 14.89 -0.36 -15.97
CA ASP A 133 15.42 0.00 -17.31
C ASP A 133 15.50 -1.22 -18.23
N ALA A 134 14.66 -1.25 -19.23
CA ALA A 134 14.68 -2.18 -20.36
C ALA A 134 14.79 -1.45 -21.71
N THR A 135 15.30 -0.21 -21.70
CA THR A 135 15.42 0.64 -22.91
C THR A 135 16.29 0.02 -23.98
N ALA A 136 17.35 -0.73 -23.62
CA ALA A 136 18.17 -1.48 -24.55
C ALA A 136 17.39 -2.55 -25.36
N LEU A 137 16.20 -2.95 -24.88
CA LEU A 137 15.26 -3.84 -25.56
C LEU A 137 14.16 -3.10 -26.31
N GLY A 138 14.16 -1.76 -26.29
CA GLY A 138 13.20 -0.90 -26.98
C GLY A 138 11.97 -0.52 -26.15
N TYR A 139 11.96 -0.79 -24.86
CA TYR A 139 10.89 -0.36 -23.94
C TYR A 139 11.12 1.06 -23.43
N ALA A 140 10.06 1.73 -22.99
CA ALA A 140 10.19 3.03 -22.34
C ALA A 140 10.82 2.92 -20.93
N PRO A 141 11.45 3.99 -20.38
CA PRO A 141 11.88 4.01 -18.98
C PRO A 141 10.73 3.67 -18.04
N GLY A 142 10.98 2.81 -17.05
CA GLY A 142 9.96 2.33 -16.10
C GLY A 142 8.99 1.30 -16.67
N GLU A 143 9.06 0.99 -17.97
CA GLU A 143 8.21 -0.04 -18.58
C GLU A 143 8.75 -1.44 -18.29
N ILE A 144 7.90 -2.28 -17.71
CA ILE A 144 8.23 -3.66 -17.33
C ILE A 144 7.83 -4.60 -18.48
N PRO A 145 8.77 -5.23 -19.19
CA PRO A 145 8.47 -6.15 -20.28
C PRO A 145 7.52 -7.27 -19.85
N TYR A 146 6.56 -7.58 -20.70
CA TYR A 146 5.57 -8.65 -20.50
C TYR A 146 4.63 -8.47 -19.30
N ALA A 147 4.75 -7.39 -18.50
CA ALA A 147 3.80 -7.08 -17.46
C ALA A 147 2.53 -6.43 -18.05
N ALA A 148 1.39 -6.69 -17.42
CA ALA A 148 0.12 -6.05 -17.82
C ALA A 148 0.10 -4.55 -17.47
N LEU A 149 0.80 -4.15 -16.43
CA LEU A 149 0.94 -2.77 -15.96
C LEU A 149 2.39 -2.48 -15.62
N SER A 150 2.83 -1.26 -15.90
CA SER A 150 4.12 -0.71 -15.46
C SER A 150 3.93 0.56 -14.62
N VAL A 151 2.75 1.15 -14.73
CA VAL A 151 2.25 2.21 -13.84
C VAL A 151 1.07 1.63 -13.06
N PHE A 152 1.11 1.72 -11.75
CA PHE A 152 0.21 1.05 -10.83
C PHE A 152 -0.75 2.08 -10.22
N PRO A 153 -2.05 2.12 -10.66
CA PRO A 153 -3.01 3.08 -10.15
C PRO A 153 -3.40 2.78 -8.71
N ALA A 154 -3.41 3.80 -7.87
CA ALA A 154 -3.91 3.72 -6.51
C ALA A 154 -5.44 3.64 -6.50
N ASP A 155 -6.01 3.07 -5.43
CA ASP A 155 -7.46 3.03 -5.25
C ASP A 155 -8.03 4.44 -4.99
N GLU A 156 -9.05 4.82 -5.74
CA GLU A 156 -9.62 6.16 -5.70
C GLU A 156 -10.31 6.47 -4.35
N ALA A 157 -10.98 5.49 -3.75
CA ALA A 157 -11.66 5.68 -2.47
C ALA A 157 -10.65 5.85 -1.34
N MET A 158 -9.60 5.00 -1.31
CA MET A 158 -8.52 5.12 -0.34
C MET A 158 -7.75 6.43 -0.51
N ARG A 159 -7.51 6.88 -1.75
CA ARG A 159 -6.86 8.16 -2.04
C ARG A 159 -7.66 9.34 -1.48
N LYS A 160 -8.98 9.38 -1.74
CA LYS A 160 -9.87 10.43 -1.21
C LYS A 160 -9.87 10.44 0.32
N SER A 161 -9.98 9.27 0.94
CA SER A 161 -9.92 9.13 2.40
C SER A 161 -8.58 9.62 2.97
N ALA A 162 -7.45 9.33 2.29
CA ALA A 162 -6.14 9.84 2.69
C ALA A 162 -6.07 11.37 2.64
N VAL A 163 -6.59 11.99 1.58
CA VAL A 163 -6.63 13.47 1.45
C VAL A 163 -7.51 14.09 2.55
N GLU A 164 -8.65 13.48 2.87
CA GLU A 164 -9.52 13.92 3.98
C GLU A 164 -8.80 13.79 5.33
N ALA A 165 -8.08 12.69 5.54
CA ALA A 165 -7.28 12.47 6.74
C ALA A 165 -6.20 13.54 6.92
N VAL A 166 -5.48 13.92 5.86
CA VAL A 166 -4.50 15.02 5.91
C VAL A 166 -5.16 16.32 6.36
N ARG A 167 -6.28 16.69 5.76
CA ARG A 167 -7.02 17.92 6.09
C ARG A 167 -7.53 17.93 7.53
N ALA A 168 -7.89 16.77 8.08
CA ALA A 168 -8.38 16.64 9.44
C ALA A 168 -7.26 16.68 10.49
N VAL A 169 -6.12 16.02 10.20
CA VAL A 169 -5.00 15.84 11.14
C VAL A 169 -4.04 17.02 11.11
N ALA A 170 -3.81 17.58 9.92
CA ALA A 170 -2.80 18.61 9.69
C ALA A 170 -3.30 19.67 8.68
N PRO A 171 -4.32 20.46 9.04
CA PRO A 171 -4.96 21.42 8.13
C PRO A 171 -4.05 22.54 7.65
N GLU A 172 -2.91 22.75 8.32
CA GLU A 172 -1.89 23.72 7.96
C GLU A 172 -0.93 23.22 6.87
N ILE A 173 -0.99 21.94 6.50
CA ILE A 173 -0.08 21.31 5.57
C ILE A 173 -0.73 21.14 4.22
N HIS A 174 0.04 21.35 3.15
CA HIS A 174 -0.44 21.09 1.82
C HIS A 174 -0.46 19.59 1.52
N VAL A 175 -1.49 19.14 0.81
CA VAL A 175 -1.61 17.79 0.29
C VAL A 175 -1.64 17.83 -1.23
N TYR A 176 -0.74 17.07 -1.82
CA TYR A 176 -0.62 16.91 -3.26
C TYR A 176 -1.02 15.48 -3.66
N GLU A 177 -1.66 15.36 -4.80
CA GLU A 177 -2.05 14.07 -5.35
C GLU A 177 -1.29 13.85 -6.66
N GLY A 178 -0.50 12.76 -6.75
CA GLY A 178 0.27 12.51 -7.95
C GLY A 178 1.07 11.22 -7.93
N ARG A 179 1.95 11.10 -8.90
CA ARG A 179 2.80 9.93 -9.08
C ARG A 179 3.89 9.86 -8.01
N VAL A 180 4.02 8.67 -7.42
CA VAL A 180 5.14 8.28 -6.55
C VAL A 180 6.13 7.43 -7.36
N CYS A 181 7.41 7.77 -7.29
CA CYS A 181 8.49 7.09 -8.00
C CYS A 181 9.33 6.25 -7.03
N SER A 182 9.46 4.95 -7.27
CA SER A 182 10.23 4.06 -6.39
C SER A 182 11.44 3.49 -7.11
N GLY A 183 12.55 3.34 -6.36
CA GLY A 183 13.76 2.68 -6.84
C GLY A 183 14.66 2.25 -5.70
N ASP A 184 15.55 1.27 -5.94
CA ASP A 184 16.53 0.82 -4.94
C ASP A 184 17.75 1.78 -4.88
N GLN A 185 17.45 3.08 -4.83
CA GLN A 185 18.43 4.16 -4.75
C GLN A 185 17.92 5.27 -3.85
N PHE A 186 18.76 5.72 -2.91
CA PHE A 186 18.54 6.96 -2.20
C PHE A 186 18.92 8.12 -3.15
N ILE A 187 17.96 8.96 -3.49
CA ILE A 187 18.16 10.05 -4.45
C ILE A 187 18.72 11.25 -3.71
N ALA A 188 19.99 11.57 -4.00
CA ALA A 188 20.83 12.46 -3.24
C ALA A 188 21.54 13.51 -4.12
N SER A 189 21.09 13.73 -5.34
CA SER A 189 21.69 14.74 -6.21
C SER A 189 20.69 15.27 -7.21
N HIS A 190 20.89 16.53 -7.59
CA HIS A 190 20.10 17.19 -8.64
C HIS A 190 20.10 16.40 -9.95
N ALA A 191 21.23 15.80 -10.32
CA ALA A 191 21.32 14.99 -11.54
C ALA A 191 20.43 13.74 -11.51
N GLN A 192 20.35 13.05 -10.37
CA GLN A 192 19.45 11.88 -10.20
C GLN A 192 17.97 12.32 -10.26
N LYS A 193 17.63 13.41 -9.57
CA LYS A 193 16.30 14.02 -9.59
C LYS A 193 15.85 14.36 -11.00
N GLU A 194 16.65 15.08 -11.76
CA GLU A 194 16.37 15.43 -13.14
C GLU A 194 16.26 14.20 -14.06
N ALA A 195 17.04 13.17 -13.83
CA ALA A 195 16.94 11.91 -14.57
C ALA A 195 15.58 11.24 -14.35
N ILE A 196 15.07 11.22 -13.11
CA ILE A 196 13.73 10.69 -12.81
C ILE A 196 12.65 11.53 -13.46
N LEU A 197 12.71 12.86 -13.30
CA LEU A 197 11.73 13.79 -13.87
C LEU A 197 11.65 13.68 -15.38
N SER A 198 12.79 13.58 -16.06
CA SER A 198 12.85 13.48 -17.52
C SER A 198 12.41 12.10 -18.06
N SER A 199 12.55 11.04 -17.27
CA SER A 199 12.23 9.68 -17.71
C SER A 199 10.80 9.27 -17.43
N VAL A 200 10.35 9.42 -16.17
CA VAL A 200 9.02 8.96 -15.73
C VAL A 200 8.16 10.06 -15.13
N GLY A 201 8.75 11.21 -14.79
CA GLY A 201 8.05 12.28 -14.05
C GLY A 201 7.68 11.84 -12.63
N GLY A 202 6.97 12.67 -11.89
CA GLY A 202 6.46 12.35 -10.56
C GLY A 202 6.58 13.49 -9.57
N LEU A 203 5.95 13.37 -8.39
CA LEU A 203 5.96 14.37 -7.33
C LEU A 203 6.98 14.09 -6.24
N CYS A 204 7.23 12.82 -5.95
CA CYS A 204 8.22 12.41 -4.94
C CYS A 204 8.86 11.06 -5.29
N CYS A 205 10.00 10.77 -4.67
CA CYS A 205 10.71 9.51 -4.82
C CYS A 205 11.01 8.86 -3.46
N GLU A 206 10.95 7.54 -3.44
CA GLU A 206 11.18 6.69 -2.28
C GLU A 206 11.62 5.28 -2.74
N MET A 207 11.59 4.26 -1.87
CA MET A 207 12.27 3.00 -2.21
C MET A 207 11.36 1.74 -2.15
N GLU A 208 10.04 1.85 -1.91
CA GLU A 208 9.14 0.70 -1.66
C GLU A 208 7.82 0.75 -2.43
N GLY A 209 7.21 1.91 -2.51
CA GLY A 209 5.81 2.10 -2.87
C GLY A 209 5.39 1.46 -4.18
N ALA A 210 6.18 1.58 -5.25
CA ALA A 210 5.85 0.95 -6.53
C ALA A 210 5.94 -0.58 -6.50
N ALA A 211 6.82 -1.17 -5.65
CA ALA A 211 6.88 -2.61 -5.48
C ALA A 211 5.66 -3.13 -4.71
N ILE A 212 5.22 -2.41 -3.66
CA ILE A 212 3.96 -2.66 -2.94
C ILE A 212 2.78 -2.57 -3.92
N ALA A 213 2.71 -1.47 -4.67
CA ALA A 213 1.68 -1.22 -5.65
C ALA A 213 1.59 -2.31 -6.72
N GLN A 214 2.73 -2.76 -7.24
CA GLN A 214 2.79 -3.85 -8.22
C GLN A 214 2.21 -5.15 -7.65
N VAL A 215 2.61 -5.55 -6.44
CA VAL A 215 2.09 -6.75 -5.78
C VAL A 215 0.60 -6.62 -5.49
N CYS A 216 0.14 -5.45 -5.04
CA CYS A 216 -1.28 -5.17 -4.84
C CYS A 216 -2.08 -5.30 -6.15
N CYS A 217 -1.59 -4.73 -7.26
CA CYS A 217 -2.22 -4.87 -8.57
C CYS A 217 -2.28 -6.33 -9.05
N LEU A 218 -1.21 -7.11 -8.86
CA LEU A 218 -1.17 -8.54 -9.20
C LEU A 218 -2.24 -9.34 -8.43
N ASN A 219 -2.49 -8.98 -7.18
CA ASN A 219 -3.47 -9.62 -6.30
C ASN A 219 -4.86 -8.97 -6.34
N ARG A 220 -5.05 -7.87 -7.07
CA ARG A 220 -6.28 -7.06 -7.09
C ARG A 220 -6.68 -6.53 -5.71
N THR A 221 -5.69 -6.25 -4.88
CA THR A 221 -5.84 -5.67 -3.55
C THR A 221 -5.76 -4.15 -3.67
N PRO A 222 -6.76 -3.38 -3.21
CA PRO A 222 -6.70 -1.91 -3.16
C PRO A 222 -5.52 -1.42 -2.35
N PHE A 223 -4.90 -0.33 -2.78
CA PHE A 223 -3.78 0.29 -2.06
C PHE A 223 -3.77 1.81 -2.21
N VAL A 224 -3.08 2.47 -1.30
CA VAL A 224 -2.65 3.87 -1.40
C VAL A 224 -1.26 4.03 -0.77
N ILE A 225 -0.47 4.95 -1.32
CA ILE A 225 0.82 5.36 -0.76
C ILE A 225 0.66 6.78 -0.22
N ILE A 226 1.11 6.99 1.03
CA ILE A 226 1.08 8.28 1.72
C ILE A 226 2.52 8.59 2.13
N ARG A 227 3.06 9.71 1.65
CA ARG A 227 4.43 10.12 1.91
C ARG A 227 4.48 11.54 2.47
N ALA A 228 5.14 11.70 3.61
CA ALA A 228 5.51 13.03 4.11
C ALA A 228 6.88 13.39 3.56
N ILE A 229 7.00 14.61 3.02
CA ILE A 229 8.26 15.05 2.43
C ILE A 229 9.29 15.35 3.51
N SER A 230 10.42 14.64 3.49
CA SER A 230 11.52 14.78 4.43
C SER A 230 12.68 15.60 3.90
N ASP A 231 12.82 15.69 2.57
CA ASP A 231 13.92 16.33 1.87
C ASP A 231 13.53 16.72 0.44
N LYS A 232 14.42 17.42 -0.26
CA LYS A 232 14.18 17.90 -1.63
C LYS A 232 14.76 16.97 -2.72
N ALA A 233 15.27 15.78 -2.34
CA ALA A 233 15.91 14.82 -3.25
C ALA A 233 16.99 15.48 -4.13
N ASP A 234 17.81 16.36 -3.55
CA ASP A 234 18.86 17.13 -4.22
C ASP A 234 20.14 17.19 -3.36
N ASP A 235 21.11 18.00 -3.73
CA ASP A 235 22.42 18.06 -3.06
C ASP A 235 22.35 18.55 -1.59
N SER A 236 21.16 18.92 -1.08
CA SER A 236 20.92 19.33 0.32
C SER A 236 20.25 18.26 1.17
N GLU A 237 19.84 17.10 0.59
CA GLU A 237 18.94 16.14 1.24
C GLU A 237 19.54 15.49 2.49
N GLU A 238 20.84 15.23 2.56
CA GLU A 238 21.45 14.56 3.70
C GLU A 238 21.20 15.33 5.01
N MET A 239 21.33 16.65 4.98
CA MET A 239 21.03 17.51 6.12
C MET A 239 19.52 17.59 6.38
N SER A 240 18.74 17.78 5.33
CA SER A 240 17.27 17.89 5.43
C SER A 240 16.67 16.60 5.96
N TYR A 241 17.08 15.44 5.43
CA TYR A 241 16.60 14.13 5.87
C TYR A 241 16.88 13.90 7.36
N ALA A 242 18.11 14.10 7.82
CA ALA A 242 18.50 13.89 9.21
C ALA A 242 17.68 14.76 10.17
N GLU A 243 17.29 15.97 9.76
CA GLU A 243 16.55 16.92 10.58
C GLU A 243 15.05 16.64 10.62
N PHE A 244 14.45 16.28 9.49
CA PHE A 244 12.99 16.27 9.30
C PHE A 244 12.35 14.88 9.21
N ALA A 245 13.09 13.82 8.90
CA ALA A 245 12.55 12.48 8.66
C ALA A 245 11.69 11.94 9.81
N HIS A 246 12.13 12.11 11.06
CA HIS A 246 11.37 11.65 12.23
C HIS A 246 10.02 12.36 12.35
N ALA A 247 10.00 13.69 12.25
CA ALA A 247 8.74 14.46 12.34
C ALA A 247 7.79 14.15 11.19
N ALA A 248 8.32 13.96 9.98
CA ALA A 248 7.58 13.55 8.80
C ALA A 248 6.95 12.16 8.98
N ALA A 249 7.72 11.18 9.50
CA ALA A 249 7.24 9.83 9.75
C ALA A 249 6.11 9.80 10.79
N VAL A 250 6.27 10.51 11.90
CA VAL A 250 5.23 10.61 12.95
C VAL A 250 3.94 11.22 12.40
N ARG A 251 4.05 12.27 11.59
CA ARG A 251 2.89 12.90 10.94
C ARG A 251 2.19 11.93 9.98
N CYS A 252 2.94 11.25 9.15
CA CYS A 252 2.41 10.27 8.20
C CYS A 252 1.68 9.13 8.93
N ALA A 253 2.22 8.65 10.05
CA ALA A 253 1.57 7.65 10.89
C ALA A 253 0.26 8.17 11.51
N ALA A 254 0.20 9.43 11.95
CA ALA A 254 -1.04 10.02 12.48
C ALA A 254 -2.13 10.14 11.41
N ILE A 255 -1.77 10.53 10.19
CA ILE A 255 -2.68 10.57 9.02
C ILE A 255 -3.19 9.16 8.72
N THR A 256 -2.30 8.18 8.66
CA THR A 256 -2.64 6.77 8.43
C THR A 256 -3.62 6.26 9.49
N ARG A 257 -3.38 6.56 10.77
CA ARG A 257 -4.29 6.19 11.87
C ARG A 257 -5.68 6.78 11.65
N TYR A 258 -5.78 8.08 11.34
CA TYR A 258 -7.07 8.73 11.10
C TYR A 258 -7.81 8.07 9.92
N MET A 259 -7.13 7.81 8.81
CA MET A 259 -7.69 7.15 7.63
C MET A 259 -8.26 5.76 7.93
N ILE A 260 -7.64 5.00 8.83
CA ILE A 260 -8.10 3.66 9.20
C ILE A 260 -9.36 3.70 10.07
N THR A 261 -9.51 4.76 10.88
CA THR A 261 -10.51 4.83 11.95
C THR A 261 -11.77 5.64 11.56
N HIS A 262 -11.76 6.31 10.39
CA HIS A 262 -12.85 7.14 9.87
C HIS A 262 -13.22 6.77 8.43
#